data_b8858f18f160b7d8b93d309299a2cbc1
#
_entry.id   b8858f18f160b7d8b93d309299a2cbc1
#
_cell.length_a   1.000
_cell.length_b   1.000
_cell.length_c   1.000
_cell.angle_alpha   90.00
_cell.angle_beta   90.00
_cell.angle_gamma   90.00
#
_symmetry.space_group_name_H-M   'P 1'
#
loop_
_entity.id
_entity.type
_entity.pdbx_description
1 polymer ?
#
loop_
_entity_poly.entity_id
_entity_poly.type
_entity_poly.pdbx_seq_one_letter_code
_entity_poly.pdbx_strand_id
1 'polypeptide(L)'
;MHAEIVVQDDGDGTQLKATIGRIIFNEAIPKEVGFYNRLVDKQSIKEIVSDCYRLLGNEGTAKVLDKIKDVGFRYATQSGITIAINDITVSKEKAAMIDKASEKIANLQEQYGDGLLTPDERYKRAVDIWTEVSDDMTSLIEKTMPNYGGIYFMAQSGAKGNIAQVKQMAGMRGLMSNARGKVLDLPIKSSFREGLTVLEYFISTHGARKGLADTALRTADSGYLTRRPVSYTHLTLPTNREV
;
A
#
# COMPACT_ATOMS: atom_id res chain seq x y z
N MET A 1 24.90 -0.26 -1.00
CA MET A 1 24.19 -1.37 -0.33
C MET A 1 23.70 -2.46 -1.29
N HIS A 2 23.54 -2.17 -2.58
CA HIS A 2 23.04 -3.11 -3.60
C HIS A 2 24.16 -3.85 -4.36
N ALA A 3 25.44 -3.54 -4.11
CA ALA A 3 26.54 -4.26 -4.74
C ALA A 3 26.55 -5.71 -4.28
N GLU A 4 26.60 -6.63 -5.24
CA GLU A 4 26.74 -8.07 -4.98
C GLU A 4 28.19 -8.36 -4.60
N ILE A 5 28.36 -9.06 -3.52
CA ILE A 5 29.65 -9.55 -3.04
C ILE A 5 29.55 -11.05 -2.78
N VAL A 6 30.68 -11.73 -2.90
CA VAL A 6 30.78 -13.14 -2.53
C VAL A 6 31.28 -13.19 -1.08
N VAL A 7 30.48 -13.77 -0.22
CA VAL A 7 30.81 -13.98 1.19
C VAL A 7 31.09 -15.46 1.40
N GLN A 8 32.14 -15.74 2.11
CA GLN A 8 32.44 -17.09 2.54
C GLN A 8 31.81 -17.30 3.92
N ASP A 9 30.97 -18.31 4.04
CA ASP A 9 30.39 -18.67 5.33
C ASP A 9 31.45 -19.27 6.24
N ASP A 10 31.54 -18.78 7.47
CA ASP A 10 32.52 -19.22 8.45
C ASP A 10 32.38 -20.69 8.91
N GLY A 11 31.24 -21.34 8.55
CA GLY A 11 30.93 -22.70 8.97
C GLY A 11 31.28 -23.79 7.95
N ASP A 12 30.91 -23.65 6.68
CA ASP A 12 31.01 -24.69 5.66
C ASP A 12 31.89 -24.33 4.47
N GLY A 13 32.49 -23.13 4.45
CA GLY A 13 33.32 -22.66 3.32
C GLY A 13 32.53 -22.43 2.02
N THR A 14 31.22 -22.49 2.05
CA THR A 14 30.33 -22.25 0.90
C THR A 14 30.37 -20.77 0.53
N GLN A 15 30.61 -20.49 -0.75
CA GLN A 15 30.55 -19.12 -1.26
C GLN A 15 29.10 -18.72 -1.50
N LEU A 16 28.61 -17.77 -0.73
CA LEU A 16 27.27 -17.19 -0.86
C LEU A 16 27.35 -15.82 -1.56
N LYS A 17 26.62 -15.67 -2.67
CA LYS A 17 26.43 -14.35 -3.29
C LYS A 17 25.36 -13.59 -2.52
N ALA A 18 25.75 -12.52 -1.86
CA ALA A 18 24.85 -11.67 -1.09
C ALA A 18 25.13 -10.18 -1.33
N THR A 19 24.23 -9.32 -0.94
CA THR A 19 24.45 -7.87 -0.94
C THR A 19 24.89 -7.40 0.43
N ILE A 20 25.63 -6.30 0.50
CA ILE A 20 26.10 -5.71 1.77
C ILE A 20 24.91 -5.45 2.72
N GLY A 21 23.79 -4.98 2.21
CA GLY A 21 22.60 -4.74 3.03
C GLY A 21 22.03 -6.02 3.66
N ARG A 22 22.09 -7.16 2.96
CA ARG A 22 21.67 -8.46 3.52
C ARG A 22 22.60 -8.94 4.62
N ILE A 23 23.90 -8.71 4.48
CA ILE A 23 24.88 -9.08 5.52
C ILE A 23 24.62 -8.29 6.79
N ILE A 24 24.50 -6.96 6.69
CA ILE A 24 24.21 -6.09 7.82
C ILE A 24 22.90 -6.49 8.51
N PHE A 25 21.89 -6.86 7.73
CA PHE A 25 20.62 -7.31 8.29
C PHE A 25 20.76 -8.64 9.04
N ASN A 26 21.52 -9.59 8.48
CA ASN A 26 21.73 -10.90 9.09
C ASN A 26 22.61 -10.83 10.35
N GLU A 27 23.45 -9.78 10.54
CA GLU A 27 24.15 -9.55 11.81
C GLU A 27 23.21 -9.33 13.00
N ALA A 28 21.99 -8.81 12.74
CA ALA A 28 20.99 -8.63 13.77
C ALA A 28 20.26 -9.93 14.12
N ILE A 29 20.33 -10.95 13.25
CA ILE A 29 19.63 -12.22 13.40
C ILE A 29 20.59 -13.25 14.01
N PRO A 30 20.18 -14.04 15.03
CA PRO A 30 20.99 -15.12 15.58
C PRO A 30 21.29 -16.21 14.55
N LYS A 31 22.49 -16.79 14.62
CA LYS A 31 22.93 -17.86 13.70
C LYS A 31 22.01 -19.08 13.69
N GLU A 32 21.31 -19.33 14.78
CA GLU A 32 20.37 -20.44 14.97
C GLU A 32 19.15 -20.37 14.04
N VAL A 33 18.77 -19.17 13.61
CA VAL A 33 17.63 -18.93 12.71
C VAL A 33 18.01 -19.06 11.24
N GLY A 34 19.33 -18.97 10.95
CA GLY A 34 19.87 -19.10 9.60
C GLY A 34 20.06 -17.77 8.87
N PHE A 35 20.67 -17.85 7.68
CA PHE A 35 20.97 -16.69 6.83
C PHE A 35 19.87 -16.40 5.82
N TYR A 36 19.27 -15.20 5.88
CA TYR A 36 18.25 -14.78 4.94
C TYR A 36 18.84 -14.05 3.74
N ASN A 37 18.93 -14.75 2.60
CA ASN A 37 19.47 -14.20 1.36
C ASN A 37 18.37 -13.79 0.36
N ARG A 38 17.34 -13.11 0.85
CA ARG A 38 16.23 -12.60 0.03
C ARG A 38 15.90 -11.15 0.38
N LEU A 39 15.08 -10.51 -0.44
CA LEU A 39 14.52 -9.21 -0.09
C LEU A 39 13.63 -9.37 1.14
N VAL A 40 13.89 -8.55 2.16
CA VAL A 40 13.13 -8.57 3.41
C VAL A 40 12.09 -7.45 3.36
N ASP A 41 10.86 -7.82 3.09
CA ASP A 41 9.68 -6.96 3.16
C ASP A 41 8.89 -7.17 4.47
N LYS A 42 7.78 -6.48 4.60
CA LYS A 42 6.91 -6.59 5.77
C LYS A 42 6.43 -8.02 6.05
N GLN A 43 6.22 -8.83 5.02
CA GLN A 43 5.77 -10.21 5.17
C GLN A 43 6.92 -11.12 5.59
N SER A 44 8.08 -10.95 4.98
CA SER A 44 9.32 -11.67 5.35
C SER A 44 9.71 -11.43 6.81
N ILE A 45 9.55 -10.19 7.31
CA ILE A 45 9.81 -9.89 8.74
C ILE A 45 8.86 -10.68 9.64
N LYS A 46 7.59 -10.84 9.28
CA LYS A 46 6.66 -11.66 10.08
C LYS A 46 7.07 -13.13 10.14
N GLU A 47 7.55 -13.67 9.02
CA GLU A 47 8.07 -15.04 8.96
C GLU A 47 9.30 -15.20 9.86
N ILE A 48 10.27 -14.27 9.74
CA ILE A 48 11.46 -14.24 10.58
C ILE A 48 11.10 -14.20 12.07
N VAL A 49 10.15 -13.34 12.45
CA VAL A 49 9.68 -13.25 13.84
C VAL A 49 9.04 -14.55 14.32
N SER A 50 8.27 -15.21 13.46
CA SER A 50 7.68 -16.52 13.78
C SER A 50 8.74 -17.59 13.99
N ASP A 51 9.77 -17.61 13.15
CA ASP A 51 10.88 -18.56 13.26
C ASP A 51 11.74 -18.28 14.51
N CYS A 52 12.04 -17.02 14.79
CA CYS A 52 12.69 -16.61 16.03
C CYS A 52 11.91 -17.05 17.26
N TYR A 53 10.58 -16.87 17.24
CA TYR A 53 9.75 -17.26 18.39
C TYR A 53 9.75 -18.77 18.63
N ARG A 54 9.74 -19.57 17.57
CA ARG A 54 9.81 -21.04 17.68
C ARG A 54 11.14 -21.53 18.22
N LEU A 55 12.24 -20.88 17.87
CA LEU A 55 13.60 -21.34 18.23
C LEU A 55 14.10 -20.74 19.54
N LEU A 56 13.82 -19.47 19.80
CA LEU A 56 14.42 -18.71 20.90
C LEU A 56 13.43 -18.40 22.05
N GLY A 57 12.15 -18.68 21.84
CA GLY A 57 11.10 -18.29 22.78
C GLY A 57 10.86 -16.77 22.85
N ASN A 58 10.06 -16.34 23.82
CA ASN A 58 9.60 -14.96 23.91
C ASN A 58 10.73 -13.96 24.20
N GLU A 59 11.58 -14.25 25.18
CA GLU A 59 12.66 -13.34 25.59
C GLU A 59 13.75 -13.19 24.51
N GLY A 60 14.12 -14.29 23.86
CA GLY A 60 15.08 -14.28 22.75
C GLY A 60 14.55 -13.49 21.57
N THR A 61 13.28 -13.68 21.20
CA THR A 61 12.63 -12.95 20.12
C THR A 61 12.58 -11.45 20.39
N ALA A 62 12.28 -11.02 21.61
CA ALA A 62 12.27 -9.61 21.97
C ALA A 62 13.63 -8.93 21.72
N LYS A 63 14.72 -9.60 22.12
CA LYS A 63 16.10 -9.09 21.89
C LYS A 63 16.44 -8.97 20.39
N VAL A 64 15.99 -9.93 19.58
CA VAL A 64 16.19 -9.90 18.11
C VAL A 64 15.39 -8.75 17.48
N LEU A 65 14.15 -8.57 17.89
CA LEU A 65 13.30 -7.48 17.40
C LEU A 65 13.89 -6.10 17.71
N ASP A 66 14.45 -5.92 18.90
CA ASP A 66 15.14 -4.68 19.27
C ASP A 66 16.37 -4.43 18.37
N LYS A 67 17.17 -5.45 18.09
CA LYS A 67 18.30 -5.33 17.16
C LYS A 67 17.85 -4.97 15.75
N ILE A 68 16.83 -5.65 15.22
CA ILE A 68 16.27 -5.35 13.88
C ILE A 68 15.75 -3.91 13.82
N LYS A 69 15.04 -3.47 14.85
CA LYS A 69 14.54 -2.09 14.98
C LYS A 69 15.71 -1.09 14.94
N ASP A 70 16.75 -1.31 15.72
CA ASP A 70 17.91 -0.41 15.83
C ASP A 70 18.68 -0.32 14.51
N VAL A 71 18.93 -1.46 13.85
CA VAL A 71 19.51 -1.50 12.50
C VAL A 71 18.62 -0.73 11.51
N GLY A 72 17.31 -0.96 11.53
CA GLY A 72 16.36 -0.26 10.66
C GLY A 72 16.39 1.26 10.84
N PHE A 73 16.30 1.76 12.06
CA PHE A 73 16.35 3.19 12.34
C PHE A 73 17.71 3.81 12.01
N ARG A 74 18.81 3.15 12.36
CA ARG A 74 20.15 3.63 12.08
C ARG A 74 20.36 3.85 10.59
N TYR A 75 20.08 2.84 9.77
CA TYR A 75 20.32 2.93 8.33
C TYR A 75 19.25 3.77 7.60
N ALA A 76 18.02 3.82 8.07
CA ALA A 76 17.02 4.75 7.54
C ALA A 76 17.45 6.21 7.78
N THR A 77 17.99 6.53 8.94
CA THR A 77 18.52 7.87 9.25
C THR A 77 19.75 8.21 8.39
N GLN A 78 20.68 7.26 8.25
CA GLN A 78 21.89 7.49 7.46
C GLN A 78 21.62 7.60 5.96
N SER A 79 20.59 6.92 5.45
CA SER A 79 20.25 6.95 4.02
C SER A 79 19.70 8.30 3.57
N GLY A 80 19.12 9.10 4.48
CA GLY A 80 18.55 10.39 4.16
C GLY A 80 17.39 10.32 3.13
N ILE A 81 16.68 9.16 3.07
CA ILE A 81 15.56 8.98 2.14
C ILE A 81 14.49 10.03 2.42
N THR A 82 14.15 10.81 1.41
CA THR A 82 13.13 11.85 1.46
C THR A 82 12.17 11.71 0.30
N ILE A 83 11.07 12.45 0.37
CA ILE A 83 10.04 12.52 -0.69
C ILE A 83 9.94 13.96 -1.15
N ALA A 84 10.04 14.16 -2.45
CA ALA A 84 9.74 15.44 -3.09
C ALA A 84 8.60 15.26 -4.11
N ILE A 85 7.85 16.32 -4.36
CA ILE A 85 6.78 16.31 -5.38
C ILE A 85 7.36 16.00 -6.76
N ASN A 86 8.61 16.40 -7.00
CA ASN A 86 9.31 16.17 -8.28
C ASN A 86 9.68 14.70 -8.51
N ASP A 87 9.77 13.88 -7.46
CA ASP A 87 10.09 12.46 -7.59
C ASP A 87 8.96 11.69 -8.29
N ILE A 88 7.72 12.18 -8.15
CA ILE A 88 6.56 11.58 -8.78
C ILE A 88 6.45 12.11 -10.21
N THR A 89 6.87 11.36 -11.19
CA THR A 89 6.73 11.72 -12.61
C THR A 89 5.42 11.19 -13.17
N VAL A 90 4.71 12.02 -13.95
CA VAL A 90 3.52 11.59 -14.68
C VAL A 90 3.97 10.98 -16.02
N SER A 91 3.52 9.75 -16.29
CA SER A 91 3.86 9.09 -17.56
C SER A 91 3.19 9.77 -18.75
N LYS A 92 3.92 9.89 -19.85
CA LYS A 92 3.39 10.41 -21.14
C LYS A 92 2.30 9.52 -21.72
N GLU A 93 2.32 8.23 -21.40
CA GLU A 93 1.32 7.25 -21.85
C GLU A 93 -0.06 7.48 -21.22
N LYS A 94 -0.12 8.15 -20.08
CA LYS A 94 -1.37 8.50 -19.39
C LYS A 94 -2.35 9.24 -20.31
N ALA A 95 -1.87 10.27 -21.01
CA ALA A 95 -2.72 11.08 -21.89
C ALA A 95 -3.37 10.22 -22.98
N ALA A 96 -2.55 9.40 -23.65
CA ALA A 96 -3.05 8.51 -24.71
C ALA A 96 -4.06 7.47 -24.20
N MET A 97 -3.92 6.97 -22.98
CA MET A 97 -4.88 6.04 -22.37
C MET A 97 -6.21 6.74 -22.07
N ILE A 98 -6.15 7.94 -21.52
CA ILE A 98 -7.35 8.74 -21.20
C ILE A 98 -8.09 9.16 -22.47
N ASP A 99 -7.36 9.54 -23.52
CA ASP A 99 -7.95 9.95 -24.81
C ASP A 99 -8.68 8.79 -25.48
N LYS A 100 -8.07 7.61 -25.55
CA LYS A 100 -8.71 6.38 -26.04
C LYS A 100 -9.97 6.01 -25.25
N ALA A 101 -9.93 6.14 -23.94
CA ALA A 101 -11.11 5.90 -23.12
C ALA A 101 -12.20 6.93 -23.37
N SER A 102 -11.83 8.18 -23.56
CA SER A 102 -12.79 9.27 -23.86
C SER A 102 -13.47 9.05 -25.22
N GLU A 103 -12.75 8.55 -26.23
CA GLU A 103 -13.31 8.15 -27.52
C GLU A 103 -14.32 6.99 -27.38
N LYS A 104 -13.97 5.94 -26.59
CA LYS A 104 -14.89 4.84 -26.31
C LYS A 104 -16.18 5.34 -25.65
N ILE A 105 -16.05 6.29 -24.71
CA ILE A 105 -17.21 6.88 -24.02
C ILE A 105 -18.06 7.76 -24.97
N ALA A 106 -17.41 8.52 -25.89
CA ALA A 106 -18.13 9.28 -26.89
C ALA A 106 -18.98 8.37 -27.80
N ASN A 107 -18.40 7.28 -28.33
CA ASN A 107 -19.12 6.30 -29.12
C ASN A 107 -20.27 5.63 -28.33
N LEU A 108 -20.06 5.38 -27.03
CA LEU A 108 -21.13 4.86 -26.16
C LEU A 108 -22.27 5.86 -25.99
N GLN A 109 -21.97 7.15 -25.95
CA GLN A 109 -22.94 8.22 -25.85
C GLN A 109 -23.75 8.39 -27.15
N GLU A 110 -23.10 8.21 -28.30
CA GLU A 110 -23.78 8.19 -29.62
C GLU A 110 -24.76 7.03 -29.70
N GLN A 111 -24.32 5.80 -29.38
CA GLN A 111 -25.19 4.61 -29.33
C GLN A 111 -26.40 4.80 -28.40
N TYR A 112 -26.20 5.48 -27.29
CA TYR A 112 -27.29 5.83 -26.39
C TYR A 112 -28.23 6.88 -27.01
N GLY A 113 -27.70 7.89 -27.73
CA GLY A 113 -28.47 8.88 -28.46
C GLY A 113 -29.34 8.28 -29.58
N ASP A 114 -28.81 7.24 -30.25
CA ASP A 114 -29.51 6.46 -31.28
C ASP A 114 -30.58 5.50 -30.71
N GLY A 115 -30.70 5.43 -29.39
CA GLY A 115 -31.67 4.55 -28.73
C GLY A 115 -31.29 3.07 -28.69
N LEU A 116 -30.03 2.73 -29.01
CA LEU A 116 -29.52 1.34 -29.03
C LEU A 116 -29.22 0.81 -27.63
N LEU A 117 -29.12 1.68 -26.65
CA LEU A 117 -28.72 1.33 -25.26
C LEU A 117 -29.73 1.88 -24.25
N THR A 118 -29.98 1.11 -23.23
CA THR A 118 -30.71 1.59 -22.06
C THR A 118 -29.85 2.48 -21.16
N PRO A 119 -30.42 3.37 -20.34
CA PRO A 119 -29.64 4.19 -19.40
C PRO A 119 -28.76 3.36 -18.45
N ASP A 120 -29.26 2.20 -18.01
CA ASP A 120 -28.54 1.32 -17.08
C ASP A 120 -27.37 0.60 -17.78
N GLU A 121 -27.55 0.19 -19.03
CA GLU A 121 -26.48 -0.39 -19.83
C GLU A 121 -25.38 0.61 -20.14
N ARG A 122 -25.76 1.83 -20.54
CA ARG A 122 -24.81 2.92 -20.75
C ARG A 122 -23.97 3.16 -19.49
N TYR A 123 -24.65 3.26 -18.33
CA TYR A 123 -23.99 3.48 -17.05
C TYR A 123 -23.00 2.34 -16.73
N LYS A 124 -23.44 1.10 -16.83
CA LYS A 124 -22.57 -0.07 -16.55
C LYS A 124 -21.36 -0.08 -17.46
N ARG A 125 -21.54 0.05 -18.78
CA ARG A 125 -20.45 0.06 -19.74
C ARG A 125 -19.47 1.21 -19.50
N ALA A 126 -19.98 2.40 -19.14
CA ALA A 126 -19.11 3.53 -18.80
C ALA A 126 -18.25 3.26 -17.56
N VAL A 127 -18.83 2.68 -16.51
CA VAL A 127 -18.10 2.30 -15.30
C VAL A 127 -17.06 1.22 -15.62
N ASP A 128 -17.40 0.23 -16.43
CA ASP A 128 -16.46 -0.86 -16.81
C ASP A 128 -15.27 -0.30 -17.59
N ILE A 129 -15.49 0.57 -18.59
CA ILE A 129 -14.41 1.22 -19.35
C ILE A 129 -13.46 1.98 -18.42
N TRP A 130 -13.99 2.78 -17.48
CA TRP A 130 -13.15 3.54 -16.58
C TRP A 130 -12.44 2.68 -15.53
N THR A 131 -13.03 1.55 -15.17
CA THR A 131 -12.37 0.57 -14.29
C THR A 131 -11.20 -0.09 -15.00
N GLU A 132 -11.38 -0.53 -16.25
CA GLU A 132 -10.30 -1.07 -17.10
C GLU A 132 -9.13 -0.08 -17.21
N VAL A 133 -9.41 1.18 -17.52
CA VAL A 133 -8.37 2.24 -17.59
C VAL A 133 -7.68 2.44 -16.24
N SER A 134 -8.40 2.34 -15.15
CA SER A 134 -7.83 2.46 -13.80
C SER A 134 -6.87 1.31 -13.50
N ASP A 135 -7.16 0.10 -13.97
CA ASP A 135 -6.32 -1.09 -13.78
C ASP A 135 -5.09 -1.04 -14.70
N ASP A 136 -5.26 -0.62 -15.94
CA ASP A 136 -4.15 -0.36 -16.87
C ASP A 136 -3.21 0.71 -16.31
N MET A 137 -3.75 1.78 -15.72
CA MET A 137 -2.98 2.82 -15.06
C MET A 137 -2.20 2.28 -13.85
N THR A 138 -2.76 1.33 -13.10
CA THR A 138 -2.06 0.67 -12.01
C THR A 138 -0.85 -0.11 -12.53
N SER A 139 -1.05 -0.89 -13.59
CA SER A 139 0.02 -1.67 -14.24
C SER A 139 1.13 -0.78 -14.83
N LEU A 140 0.76 0.37 -15.38
CA LEU A 140 1.72 1.36 -15.89
C LEU A 140 2.57 1.94 -14.74
N ILE A 141 1.93 2.26 -13.62
CA ILE A 141 2.62 2.81 -12.44
C ILE A 141 3.54 1.78 -11.82
N GLU A 142 3.14 0.52 -11.72
CA GLU A 142 4.00 -0.56 -11.24
C GLU A 142 5.29 -0.67 -12.05
N LYS A 143 5.21 -0.53 -13.37
CA LYS A 143 6.37 -0.53 -14.27
C LYS A 143 7.26 0.71 -14.11
N THR A 144 6.67 1.87 -13.83
CA THR A 144 7.40 3.14 -13.71
C THR A 144 7.88 3.43 -12.29
N MET A 145 7.33 2.73 -11.30
CA MET A 145 7.59 2.93 -9.88
C MET A 145 9.08 2.86 -9.47
N PRO A 146 9.94 2.00 -10.05
CA PRO A 146 11.36 1.99 -9.75
C PRO A 146 12.07 3.34 -9.97
N ASN A 147 11.51 4.19 -10.82
CA ASN A 147 12.06 5.51 -11.13
C ASN A 147 11.67 6.58 -10.09
N TYR A 148 10.80 6.27 -9.12
CA TYR A 148 10.31 7.22 -8.12
C TYR A 148 11.20 7.35 -6.87
N GLY A 149 12.41 6.82 -6.91
CA GLY A 149 13.42 7.01 -5.86
C GLY A 149 12.95 6.61 -4.47
N GLY A 150 12.91 7.56 -3.52
CA GLY A 150 12.54 7.30 -2.12
C GLY A 150 11.14 6.73 -1.93
N ILE A 151 10.18 7.12 -2.76
CA ILE A 151 8.79 6.63 -2.72
C ILE A 151 8.73 5.14 -3.06
N TYR A 152 9.52 4.71 -4.04
CA TYR A 152 9.63 3.29 -4.41
C TYR A 152 10.09 2.43 -3.23
N PHE A 153 11.17 2.84 -2.57
CA PHE A 153 11.69 2.09 -1.42
C PHE A 153 10.69 2.00 -0.26
N MET A 154 9.97 3.09 0.04
CA MET A 154 8.97 3.10 1.09
C MET A 154 7.76 2.23 0.79
N ALA A 155 7.28 2.27 -0.44
CA ALA A 155 6.13 1.48 -0.87
C ALA A 155 6.47 -0.01 -1.01
N GLN A 156 7.65 -0.33 -1.58
CA GLN A 156 8.11 -1.71 -1.75
C GLN A 156 8.38 -2.39 -0.41
N SER A 157 8.98 -1.70 0.53
CA SER A 157 9.22 -2.24 1.87
C SER A 157 7.93 -2.43 2.69
N GLY A 158 6.82 -1.85 2.25
CA GLY A 158 5.56 -1.85 2.98
C GLY A 158 5.56 -0.96 4.24
N ALA A 159 6.58 -0.12 4.41
CA ALA A 159 6.67 0.80 5.54
C ALA A 159 5.62 1.90 5.47
N LYS A 160 5.49 2.55 4.31
CA LYS A 160 4.49 3.60 4.04
C LYS A 160 4.17 3.67 2.56
N GLY A 161 2.89 4.00 2.29
CA GLY A 161 2.39 4.11 0.93
C GLY A 161 2.01 2.74 0.33
N ASN A 162 1.09 2.79 -0.61
CA ASN A 162 0.73 1.65 -1.43
C ASN A 162 0.55 2.13 -2.88
N ILE A 163 0.49 1.19 -3.81
CA ILE A 163 0.34 1.47 -5.24
C ILE A 163 -0.91 2.31 -5.52
N ALA A 164 -2.01 2.07 -4.80
CA ALA A 164 -3.24 2.83 -4.97
C ALA A 164 -3.06 4.32 -4.61
N GLN A 165 -2.27 4.64 -3.60
CA GLN A 165 -1.95 6.03 -3.24
C GLN A 165 -1.03 6.68 -4.27
N VAL A 166 -0.01 5.95 -4.73
CA VAL A 166 0.90 6.43 -5.80
C VAL A 166 0.11 6.65 -7.10
N LYS A 167 -0.87 5.79 -7.42
CA LYS A 167 -1.77 5.96 -8.56
C LYS A 167 -2.54 7.28 -8.50
N GLN A 168 -3.04 7.66 -7.33
CA GLN A 168 -3.74 8.95 -7.19
C GLN A 168 -2.81 10.15 -7.33
N MET A 169 -1.53 9.98 -7.01
CA MET A 169 -0.52 11.04 -7.12
C MET A 169 0.03 11.20 -8.53
N ALA A 170 0.37 10.09 -9.21
CA ALA A 170 1.05 10.07 -10.50
C ALA A 170 0.13 9.77 -11.70
N GLY A 171 -0.94 9.03 -11.50
CA GLY A 171 -1.86 8.59 -12.52
C GLY A 171 -3.16 9.38 -12.54
N MET A 172 -4.26 8.74 -12.19
CA MET A 172 -5.58 9.36 -12.07
C MET A 172 -6.24 8.95 -10.75
N ARG A 173 -7.12 9.79 -10.24
CA ARG A 173 -7.89 9.45 -9.05
C ARG A 173 -8.97 8.40 -9.34
N GLY A 174 -9.57 8.46 -10.55
CA GLY A 174 -10.53 7.48 -11.01
C GLY A 174 -11.97 7.75 -10.59
N LEU A 175 -12.77 6.70 -10.58
CA LEU A 175 -14.19 6.77 -10.25
C LEU A 175 -14.42 7.08 -8.77
N MET A 176 -15.39 7.92 -8.50
CA MET A 176 -15.80 8.30 -7.15
C MET A 176 -17.25 7.90 -6.89
N SER A 177 -17.57 7.57 -5.65
CA SER A 177 -18.94 7.32 -5.23
C SER A 177 -19.59 8.58 -4.65
N ASN A 178 -20.89 8.75 -4.91
CA ASN A 178 -21.68 9.79 -4.26
C ASN A 178 -21.95 9.45 -2.78
N ALA A 179 -22.62 10.34 -2.06
CA ALA A 179 -22.97 10.14 -0.65
C ALA A 179 -23.83 8.88 -0.40
N ARG A 180 -24.64 8.45 -1.40
CA ARG A 180 -25.48 7.26 -1.33
C ARG A 180 -24.74 5.96 -1.65
N GLY A 181 -23.45 6.02 -2.01
CA GLY A 181 -22.62 4.87 -2.37
C GLY A 181 -22.69 4.46 -3.85
N LYS A 182 -23.50 5.11 -4.69
CA LYS A 182 -23.51 4.85 -6.13
C LYS A 182 -22.27 5.48 -6.77
N VAL A 183 -21.58 4.72 -7.60
CA VAL A 183 -20.43 5.20 -8.37
C VAL A 183 -20.89 6.22 -9.40
N LEU A 184 -20.14 7.31 -9.55
CA LEU A 184 -20.40 8.30 -10.59
C LEU A 184 -19.78 7.83 -11.90
N ASP A 185 -20.48 7.98 -13.01
CA ASP A 185 -19.99 7.64 -14.36
C ASP A 185 -18.99 8.68 -14.91
N LEU A 186 -18.74 9.75 -14.16
CA LEU A 186 -17.72 10.75 -14.45
C LEU A 186 -16.48 10.54 -13.57
N PRO A 187 -15.34 10.07 -14.13
CA PRO A 187 -14.12 9.85 -13.38
C PRO A 187 -13.36 11.15 -13.17
N ILE A 188 -12.53 11.18 -12.15
CA ILE A 188 -11.51 12.20 -11.97
C ILE A 188 -10.27 11.77 -12.75
N LYS A 189 -10.03 12.42 -13.89
CA LYS A 189 -8.93 12.11 -14.82
C LYS A 189 -7.59 12.67 -14.34
N SER A 190 -7.62 13.77 -13.61
CA SER A 190 -6.44 14.44 -13.09
C SER A 190 -5.80 13.70 -11.94
N SER A 191 -4.48 13.85 -11.79
CA SER A 191 -3.71 13.41 -10.61
C SER A 191 -3.57 14.57 -9.63
N PHE A 192 -3.24 14.25 -8.38
CA PHE A 192 -2.96 15.29 -7.38
C PHE A 192 -1.74 16.14 -7.76
N ARG A 193 -0.77 15.58 -8.48
CA ARG A 193 0.39 16.34 -8.93
C ARG A 193 0.02 17.40 -9.98
N GLU A 194 -0.86 17.05 -10.93
CA GLU A 194 -1.32 17.97 -11.96
C GLU A 194 -2.27 19.03 -11.43
N GLY A 195 -2.93 18.72 -10.30
CA GLY A 195 -4.00 19.52 -9.75
C GLY A 195 -5.36 19.11 -10.30
N LEU A 196 -6.40 19.26 -9.48
CA LEU A 196 -7.78 18.95 -9.86
C LEU A 196 -8.46 20.18 -10.43
N THR A 197 -9.31 19.98 -11.43
CA THR A 197 -10.25 21.02 -11.86
C THR A 197 -11.29 21.30 -10.78
N VAL A 198 -11.98 22.43 -10.83
CA VAL A 198 -13.00 22.80 -9.83
C VAL A 198 -14.09 21.75 -9.71
N LEU A 199 -14.55 21.22 -10.85
CA LEU A 199 -15.56 20.16 -10.90
C LEU A 199 -15.04 18.85 -10.27
N GLU A 200 -13.85 18.43 -10.63
CA GLU A 200 -13.22 17.22 -10.09
C GLU A 200 -12.96 17.34 -8.58
N TYR A 201 -12.57 18.52 -8.13
CA TYR A 201 -12.44 18.79 -6.70
C TYR A 201 -13.77 18.66 -5.98
N PHE A 202 -14.86 19.23 -6.51
CA PHE A 202 -16.18 19.13 -5.93
C PHE A 202 -16.67 17.68 -5.85
N ILE A 203 -16.53 16.90 -6.92
CA ILE A 203 -16.86 15.46 -6.93
C ILE A 203 -16.05 14.71 -5.88
N SER A 204 -14.77 15.03 -5.75
CA SER A 204 -13.84 14.45 -4.80
C SER A 204 -14.25 14.67 -3.34
N THR A 205 -14.86 15.82 -3.01
CA THR A 205 -15.24 16.17 -1.64
C THR A 205 -16.32 15.26 -1.06
N HIS A 206 -17.20 14.70 -1.89
CA HIS A 206 -18.24 13.76 -1.41
C HIS A 206 -17.62 12.52 -0.77
N GLY A 207 -16.62 11.91 -1.44
CA GLY A 207 -15.92 10.76 -0.91
C GLY A 207 -15.06 11.10 0.33
N ALA A 208 -14.40 12.25 0.33
CA ALA A 208 -13.60 12.70 1.46
C ALA A 208 -14.46 12.93 2.72
N ARG A 209 -15.59 13.62 2.57
CA ARG A 209 -16.52 13.87 3.69
C ARG A 209 -17.08 12.55 4.26
N LYS A 210 -17.48 11.62 3.38
CA LYS A 210 -17.96 10.31 3.82
C LYS A 210 -16.87 9.53 4.54
N GLY A 211 -15.64 9.53 4.04
CA GLY A 211 -14.52 8.84 4.67
C GLY A 211 -14.20 9.40 6.07
N LEU A 212 -14.26 10.72 6.26
CA LEU A 212 -14.07 11.34 7.57
C LEU A 212 -15.18 10.93 8.56
N ALA A 213 -16.44 10.98 8.12
CA ALA A 213 -17.58 10.57 8.96
C ALA A 213 -17.50 9.07 9.31
N ASP A 214 -17.24 8.21 8.34
CA ASP A 214 -17.13 6.76 8.53
C ASP A 214 -15.97 6.42 9.49
N THR A 215 -14.85 7.12 9.40
CA THR A 215 -13.70 6.91 10.31
C THR A 215 -14.07 7.27 11.74
N ALA A 216 -14.74 8.41 11.96
CA ALA A 216 -15.17 8.85 13.28
C ALA A 216 -16.15 7.85 13.92
N LEU A 217 -17.14 7.37 13.16
CA LEU A 217 -18.13 6.40 13.63
C LEU A 217 -17.48 5.04 13.94
N ARG A 218 -16.65 4.51 13.03
CA ARG A 218 -15.96 3.23 13.24
C ARG A 218 -15.00 3.25 14.42
N THR A 219 -14.37 4.38 14.69
CA THR A 219 -13.50 4.53 15.87
C THR A 219 -14.32 4.43 17.16
N ALA A 220 -15.49 5.07 17.20
CA ALA A 220 -16.40 4.99 18.34
C ALA A 220 -16.94 3.56 18.55
N ASP A 221 -17.36 2.88 17.48
CA ASP A 221 -17.84 1.51 17.51
C ASP A 221 -16.75 0.53 17.98
N SER A 222 -15.54 0.68 17.45
CA SER A 222 -14.38 -0.11 17.86
C SER A 222 -14.05 0.07 19.35
N GLY A 223 -14.08 1.31 19.85
CA GLY A 223 -13.88 1.61 21.25
C GLY A 223 -14.96 1.00 22.17
N TYR A 224 -16.20 1.04 21.72
CA TYR A 224 -17.31 0.42 22.44
C TYR A 224 -17.22 -1.13 22.46
N LEU A 225 -16.90 -1.74 21.31
CA LEU A 225 -16.69 -3.19 21.22
C LEU A 225 -15.54 -3.67 22.10
N THR A 226 -14.44 -2.92 22.15
CA THR A 226 -13.29 -3.25 23.00
C THR A 226 -13.66 -3.17 24.49
N ARG A 227 -14.47 -2.19 24.87
CA ARG A 227 -14.91 -2.02 26.29
C ARG A 227 -15.82 -3.16 26.75
N ARG A 228 -16.71 -3.67 25.88
CA ARG A 228 -17.63 -4.76 26.24
C ARG A 228 -16.93 -6.06 26.65
N PRO A 229 -15.97 -6.63 25.87
CA PRO A 229 -15.26 -7.84 26.27
C PRO A 229 -14.52 -7.69 27.59
N VAL A 230 -13.89 -6.56 27.86
CA VAL A 230 -13.21 -6.29 29.13
C VAL A 230 -14.20 -6.35 30.29
N SER A 231 -15.38 -5.77 30.15
CA SER A 231 -16.41 -5.85 31.18
C SER A 231 -16.88 -7.29 31.43
N TYR A 232 -17.06 -8.08 30.37
CA TYR A 232 -17.45 -9.48 30.49
C TYR A 232 -16.37 -10.36 31.14
N THR A 233 -15.11 -10.17 30.79
CA THR A 233 -13.98 -10.90 31.35
C THR A 233 -13.82 -10.61 32.87
N HIS A 234 -14.02 -9.37 33.29
CA HIS A 234 -14.00 -9.01 34.69
C HIS A 234 -15.20 -9.54 35.49
N LEU A 235 -16.36 -9.70 34.84
CA LEU A 235 -17.55 -10.27 35.50
C LEU A 235 -17.54 -11.79 35.58
N THR A 236 -16.84 -12.46 34.64
CA THR A 236 -16.79 -13.91 34.53
C THR A 236 -15.56 -14.57 35.15
N LEU A 237 -14.58 -13.80 35.59
CA LEU A 237 -13.47 -14.34 36.36
C LEU A 237 -14.01 -14.83 37.70
N PRO A 238 -13.95 -16.15 38.01
CA PRO A 238 -14.32 -16.63 39.34
C PRO A 238 -13.37 -15.95 40.32
N THR A 239 -13.93 -15.16 41.20
CA THR A 239 -13.22 -14.75 42.40
C THR A 239 -13.06 -15.99 43.22
N ASN A 240 -11.92 -16.69 43.11
CA ASN A 240 -11.51 -17.64 44.13
C ASN A 240 -11.27 -16.86 45.43
N ARG A 241 -12.34 -16.65 46.16
CA ARG A 241 -12.26 -16.43 47.60
C ARG A 241 -12.22 -17.81 48.21
N GLU A 242 -11.04 -18.37 48.33
CA GLU A 242 -10.79 -19.35 49.36
C GLU A 242 -10.65 -18.57 50.66
N VAL A 243 -11.59 -18.83 51.54
CA VAL A 243 -11.54 -18.47 52.95
C VAL A 243 -10.72 -19.53 53.66
#